data_93d0bcca785f4b7ffb3015f55fb7395e
#
_entry.id   93d0bcca785f4b7ffb3015f55fb7395e
#
_cell.length_a   1.000
_cell.length_b   1.000
_cell.length_c   1.000
_cell.angle_alpha   90.00
_cell.angle_beta   90.00
_cell.angle_gamma   90.00
#
_symmetry.space_group_name_H-M   'P 1'
#
loop_
_entity.id
_entity.type
_entity.pdbx_description
1 polymer ?
#
loop_
_entity_poly.entity_id
_entity_poly.type
_entity_poly.pdbx_seq_one_letter_code
_entity_poly.pdbx_strand_id
1 'polypeptide(L)'
;MTDKELSQQAKDYFAQIRKTDRLIQRLKGTVATLRSGLTSQSYELKPDKVQSSGAKNPLESTMIKILDLERQITARIDELATMRNDTFSMIKNVPDLDQQNILIGRYIQLKNWDDIAAELSFSPKWVLKLHGKALLEFYKGNQEFFEKRLKATCEG
;
A
#
# COMPACT_ATOMS: atom_id res chain seq x y z
N MET A 1 0.73 -28.73 3.19
CA MET A 1 1.22 -27.66 2.30
C MET A 1 2.73 -27.73 2.16
N THR A 2 3.24 -27.49 0.98
CA THR A 2 4.68 -27.41 0.72
C THR A 2 5.24 -26.06 1.22
N ASP A 3 6.55 -25.99 1.44
CA ASP A 3 7.24 -24.75 1.82
C ASP A 3 6.98 -23.61 0.80
N LYS A 4 6.87 -23.97 -0.47
CA LYS A 4 6.55 -23.03 -1.55
C LYS A 4 5.15 -22.42 -1.37
N GLU A 5 4.17 -23.24 -1.01
CA GLU A 5 2.79 -22.78 -0.77
C GLU A 5 2.72 -21.91 0.48
N LEU A 6 3.42 -22.26 1.54
CA LEU A 6 3.49 -21.47 2.77
C LEU A 6 4.14 -20.10 2.51
N SER A 7 5.25 -20.09 1.78
CA SER A 7 5.92 -18.85 1.37
C SER A 7 5.02 -17.98 0.51
N GLN A 8 4.23 -18.59 -0.39
CA GLN A 8 3.30 -17.85 -1.25
C GLN A 8 2.18 -17.19 -0.43
N GLN A 9 1.69 -17.87 0.60
CA GLN A 9 0.70 -17.30 1.51
C GLN A 9 1.25 -16.03 2.21
N ALA A 10 2.47 -16.10 2.70
CA ALA A 10 3.13 -14.94 3.30
C ALA A 10 3.35 -13.83 2.27
N LYS A 11 3.76 -14.18 1.06
CA LYS A 11 3.96 -13.23 -0.04
C LYS A 11 2.66 -12.50 -0.40
N ASP A 12 1.56 -13.22 -0.48
CA ASP A 12 0.24 -12.65 -0.78
C ASP A 12 -0.21 -11.69 0.33
N TYR A 13 0.04 -12.05 1.58
CA TYR A 13 -0.22 -11.18 2.72
C TYR A 13 0.55 -9.85 2.61
N PHE A 14 1.85 -9.92 2.41
CA PHE A 14 2.69 -8.74 2.26
C PHE A 14 2.35 -7.91 1.02
N ALA A 15 1.90 -8.56 -0.05
CA ALA A 15 1.50 -7.87 -1.28
C ALA A 15 0.36 -6.88 -1.04
N GLN A 16 -0.53 -7.14 -0.08
CA GLN A 16 -1.63 -6.23 0.26
C GLN A 16 -1.12 -4.88 0.76
N ILE A 17 -0.05 -4.88 1.55
CA ILE A 17 0.56 -3.64 2.05
C ILE A 17 1.04 -2.78 0.88
N ARG A 18 1.77 -3.37 -0.05
CA ARG A 18 2.31 -2.65 -1.21
C ARG A 18 1.22 -2.21 -2.18
N LYS A 19 0.19 -3.02 -2.37
CA LYS A 19 -0.97 -2.67 -3.20
C LYS A 19 -1.73 -1.48 -2.60
N THR A 20 -1.93 -1.47 -1.29
CA THR A 20 -2.59 -0.36 -0.59
C THR A 20 -1.77 0.91 -0.72
N ASP A 21 -0.46 0.85 -0.53
CA ASP A 21 0.43 2.00 -0.71
C ASP A 21 0.36 2.54 -2.15
N ARG A 22 0.43 1.67 -3.15
CA ARG A 22 0.33 2.08 -4.56
C ARG A 22 -1.01 2.75 -4.87
N LEU A 23 -2.10 2.23 -4.33
CA LEU A 23 -3.42 2.84 -4.48
C LEU A 23 -3.45 4.23 -3.88
N ILE A 24 -2.90 4.41 -2.68
CA ILE A 24 -2.79 5.72 -2.03
C ILE A 24 -2.03 6.70 -2.93
N GLN A 25 -0.88 6.29 -3.47
CA GLN A 25 -0.09 7.15 -4.37
C GLN A 25 -0.87 7.50 -5.65
N ARG A 26 -1.61 6.54 -6.20
CA ARG A 26 -2.45 6.77 -7.39
C ARG A 26 -3.58 7.76 -7.09
N LEU A 27 -4.24 7.62 -5.96
CA LEU A 27 -5.31 8.54 -5.55
C LEU A 27 -4.77 9.94 -5.30
N LYS A 28 -3.62 10.07 -4.64
CA LYS A 28 -2.95 11.36 -4.42
C LYS A 28 -2.59 12.03 -5.76
N GLY A 29 -2.07 11.26 -6.71
CA GLY A 29 -1.77 11.75 -8.05
C GLY A 29 -3.02 12.25 -8.78
N THR A 30 -4.14 11.56 -8.63
CA THR A 30 -5.42 11.95 -9.21
C THR A 30 -5.92 13.28 -8.63
N VAL A 31 -5.82 13.44 -7.30
CA VAL A 31 -6.15 14.72 -6.64
C VAL A 31 -5.29 15.86 -7.21
N ALA A 32 -3.99 15.63 -7.35
CA ALA A 32 -3.07 16.63 -7.90
C ALA A 32 -3.46 17.02 -9.32
N THR A 33 -3.82 16.05 -10.17
CA THR A 33 -4.29 16.29 -11.53
C THR A 33 -5.58 17.12 -11.55
N LEU A 34 -6.55 16.78 -10.71
CA LEU A 34 -7.81 17.53 -10.64
C LEU A 34 -7.61 18.95 -10.12
N ARG A 35 -6.74 19.16 -9.14
CA ARG A 35 -6.40 20.50 -8.63
C ARG A 35 -5.71 21.35 -9.70
N SER A 36 -4.82 20.78 -10.48
CA SER A 36 -4.18 21.47 -11.60
C SER A 36 -5.20 21.90 -12.65
N GLY A 37 -6.17 21.05 -12.94
CA GLY A 37 -7.28 21.37 -13.83
C GLY A 37 -8.12 22.54 -13.34
N LEU A 38 -8.40 22.62 -12.02
CA LEU A 38 -9.12 23.74 -11.42
C LEU A 38 -8.36 25.06 -11.57
N THR A 39 -7.05 25.04 -11.34
CA THR A 39 -6.20 26.22 -11.47
C THR A 39 -6.21 26.73 -12.91
N SER A 40 -6.11 25.85 -13.90
CA SER A 40 -6.19 26.21 -15.32
C SER A 40 -7.55 26.80 -15.69
N GLN A 41 -8.64 26.20 -15.20
CA GLN A 41 -10.01 26.66 -15.46
C GLN A 41 -10.30 28.04 -14.84
N SER A 42 -9.69 28.38 -13.71
CA SER A 42 -9.90 29.66 -13.05
C SER A 42 -9.35 30.83 -13.90
N TYR A 43 -8.37 30.59 -14.77
CA TYR A 43 -7.87 31.59 -15.73
C TYR A 43 -8.76 31.75 -16.97
N GLU A 44 -9.55 30.74 -17.29
CA GLU A 44 -10.44 30.73 -18.48
C GLU A 44 -11.87 31.18 -18.16
N LEU A 45 -12.23 31.32 -16.89
CA LEU A 45 -13.55 31.81 -16.48
C LEU A 45 -13.66 33.31 -16.77
N LYS A 46 -14.16 33.62 -17.97
CA LYS A 46 -14.56 34.99 -18.31
C LYS A 46 -15.82 35.37 -17.54
N PRO A 47 -15.88 36.60 -16.96
CA PRO A 47 -17.03 37.01 -16.14
C PRO A 47 -18.37 37.09 -16.90
N ASP A 48 -18.35 36.99 -18.21
CA ASP A 48 -19.53 37.22 -19.07
C ASP A 48 -20.30 35.95 -19.48
N LYS A 49 -19.90 34.76 -19.00
CA LYS A 49 -20.71 33.57 -19.24
C LYS A 49 -21.84 33.47 -18.22
N VAL A 50 -22.99 33.99 -18.62
CA VAL A 50 -24.26 33.76 -17.94
C VAL A 50 -24.53 32.26 -17.99
N GLN A 51 -24.44 31.63 -16.85
CA GLN A 51 -24.78 30.22 -16.72
C GLN A 51 -26.27 30.01 -16.91
N SER A 52 -26.63 29.12 -17.83
CA SER A 52 -27.99 28.64 -17.92
C SER A 52 -28.32 27.87 -16.62
N SER A 53 -29.45 28.25 -16.01
CA SER A 53 -29.98 27.59 -14.82
C SER A 53 -30.11 26.07 -15.00
N GLY A 54 -29.48 25.27 -14.15
CA GLY A 54 -29.67 23.82 -14.06
C GLY A 54 -28.47 22.94 -14.38
N ALA A 55 -27.36 23.46 -14.89
CA ALA A 55 -26.12 22.70 -15.02
C ALA A 55 -25.28 22.88 -13.78
N LYS A 56 -24.87 21.76 -13.14
CA LYS A 56 -23.88 21.80 -12.07
C LYS A 56 -22.63 22.50 -12.58
N ASN A 57 -22.15 23.48 -11.84
CA ASN A 57 -20.89 24.15 -12.10
C ASN A 57 -19.77 23.10 -12.19
N PRO A 58 -19.04 22.98 -13.31
CA PRO A 58 -17.94 22.03 -13.43
C PRO A 58 -16.89 22.15 -12.33
N LEU A 59 -16.67 23.39 -11.86
CA LEU A 59 -15.76 23.68 -10.75
C LEU A 59 -16.24 23.01 -9.45
N GLU A 60 -17.53 23.15 -9.14
CA GLU A 60 -18.16 22.55 -7.96
C GLU A 60 -18.11 21.01 -8.02
N SER A 61 -18.43 20.42 -9.17
CA SER A 61 -18.35 18.98 -9.39
C SER A 61 -16.94 18.44 -9.17
N THR A 62 -15.93 19.16 -9.64
CA THR A 62 -14.54 18.77 -9.45
C THR A 62 -14.11 18.88 -7.99
N MET A 63 -14.54 19.94 -7.29
CA MET A 63 -14.28 20.10 -5.86
C MET A 63 -14.89 18.96 -5.03
N ILE A 64 -16.11 18.54 -5.36
CA ILE A 64 -16.76 17.39 -4.70
C ILE A 64 -15.96 16.12 -4.93
N LYS A 65 -15.49 15.86 -6.14
CA LYS A 65 -14.63 14.71 -6.46
C LYS A 65 -13.34 14.72 -5.65
N ILE A 66 -12.68 15.87 -5.54
CA ILE A 66 -11.47 16.04 -4.74
C ILE A 66 -11.73 15.68 -3.28
N LEU A 67 -12.80 16.20 -2.70
CA LEU A 67 -13.16 15.91 -1.30
C LEU A 67 -13.43 14.41 -1.08
N ASP A 68 -14.14 13.77 -2.01
CA ASP A 68 -14.39 12.32 -1.96
C ASP A 68 -13.09 11.51 -2.03
N LEU A 69 -12.18 11.89 -2.92
CA LEU A 69 -10.89 11.24 -3.05
C LEU A 69 -10.03 11.44 -1.80
N GLU A 70 -10.03 12.62 -1.23
CA GLU A 70 -9.29 12.90 0.02
C GLU A 70 -9.82 12.05 1.19
N ARG A 71 -11.13 11.83 1.27
CA ARG A 71 -11.72 10.91 2.26
C ARG A 71 -11.27 9.47 2.03
N GLN A 72 -11.26 9.01 0.78
CA GLN A 72 -10.76 7.68 0.42
C GLN A 72 -9.28 7.53 0.77
N ILE A 73 -8.45 8.53 0.48
CA ILE A 73 -7.03 8.54 0.81
C ILE A 73 -6.85 8.39 2.32
N THR A 74 -7.57 9.18 3.12
CA THR A 74 -7.50 9.11 4.58
C THR A 74 -7.86 7.72 5.09
N ALA A 75 -8.94 7.13 4.60
CA ALA A 75 -9.36 5.79 4.98
C ALA A 75 -8.31 4.73 4.62
N ARG A 76 -7.69 4.85 3.44
CA ARG A 76 -6.63 3.92 3.01
C ARG A 76 -5.33 4.09 3.79
N ILE A 77 -4.99 5.32 4.18
CA ILE A 77 -3.83 5.60 5.04
C ILE A 77 -4.03 4.95 6.41
N ASP A 78 -5.21 5.07 7.01
CA ASP A 78 -5.53 4.44 8.29
C ASP A 78 -5.46 2.91 8.19
N GLU A 79 -6.00 2.33 7.12
CA GLU A 79 -5.91 0.90 6.82
C GLU A 79 -4.45 0.44 6.72
N LEU A 80 -3.62 1.18 5.97
CA LEU A 80 -2.21 0.88 5.79
C LEU A 80 -1.44 0.96 7.12
N ALA A 81 -1.73 1.96 7.95
CA ALA A 81 -1.11 2.10 9.27
C ALA A 81 -1.42 0.90 10.17
N THR A 82 -2.68 0.44 10.17
CA THR A 82 -3.10 -0.75 10.92
C THR A 82 -2.37 -1.99 10.41
N MET A 83 -2.33 -2.19 9.10
CA MET A 83 -1.62 -3.31 8.47
C MET A 83 -0.13 -3.32 8.83
N ARG A 84 0.53 -2.16 8.80
CA ARG A 84 1.94 -2.03 9.17
C ARG A 84 2.19 -2.37 10.63
N ASN A 85 1.35 -1.89 11.53
CA ASN A 85 1.48 -2.15 12.97
C ASN A 85 1.32 -3.65 13.26
N ASP A 86 0.31 -4.29 12.69
CA ASP A 86 0.06 -5.72 12.84
C ASP A 86 1.23 -6.53 12.27
N THR A 87 1.68 -6.17 11.08
CA THR A 87 2.79 -6.83 10.39
C THR A 87 4.10 -6.69 11.17
N PHE A 88 4.37 -5.51 11.71
CA PHE A 88 5.56 -5.27 12.52
C PHE A 88 5.58 -6.20 13.74
N SER A 89 4.44 -6.36 14.41
CA SER A 89 4.31 -7.29 15.53
C SER A 89 4.54 -8.74 15.11
N MET A 90 4.10 -9.12 13.93
CA MET A 90 4.28 -10.47 13.39
C MET A 90 5.71 -10.75 12.94
N ILE A 91 6.43 -9.75 12.44
CA ILE A 91 7.84 -9.89 12.01
C ILE A 91 8.73 -10.27 13.21
N LYS A 92 8.39 -9.84 14.42
CA LYS A 92 9.14 -10.21 15.63
C LYS A 92 9.23 -11.72 15.86
N ASN A 93 8.32 -12.48 15.27
CA ASN A 93 8.29 -13.94 15.39
C ASN A 93 9.24 -14.65 14.40
N VAL A 94 9.92 -13.89 13.54
CA VAL A 94 10.97 -14.40 12.65
C VAL A 94 12.29 -14.41 13.44
N PRO A 95 12.95 -15.59 13.60
CA PRO A 95 14.13 -15.67 14.48
C PRO A 95 15.37 -14.95 13.97
N ASP A 96 15.58 -14.90 12.66
CA ASP A 96 16.78 -14.34 12.05
C ASP A 96 16.69 -12.83 11.90
N LEU A 97 17.68 -12.10 12.42
CA LEU A 97 17.68 -10.64 12.41
C LEU A 97 17.84 -10.04 11.02
N ASP A 98 18.63 -10.66 10.14
CA ASP A 98 18.76 -10.20 8.76
C ASP A 98 17.44 -10.34 8.00
N GLN A 99 16.72 -11.44 8.24
CA GLN A 99 15.40 -11.65 7.68
C GLN A 99 14.39 -10.63 8.18
N GLN A 100 14.39 -10.32 9.49
CA GLN A 100 13.57 -9.24 10.04
C GLN A 100 13.88 -7.90 9.37
N ASN A 101 15.15 -7.56 9.22
CA ASN A 101 15.59 -6.32 8.57
C ASN A 101 15.07 -6.20 7.14
N ILE A 102 15.13 -7.28 6.38
CA ILE A 102 14.62 -7.30 5.00
C ILE A 102 13.10 -7.09 4.96
N LEU A 103 12.36 -7.78 5.81
CA LEU A 103 10.89 -7.64 5.87
C LEU A 103 10.47 -6.23 6.31
N ILE A 104 11.15 -5.67 7.31
CA ILE A 104 10.89 -4.30 7.76
C ILE A 104 11.20 -3.30 6.65
N GLY A 105 12.36 -3.40 6.04
CA GLY A 105 12.76 -2.50 4.95
C GLY A 105 11.79 -2.52 3.78
N ARG A 106 11.38 -3.71 3.37
CA ARG A 106 10.52 -3.90 2.20
C ARG A 106 9.05 -3.53 2.46
N TYR A 107 8.50 -3.90 3.60
CA TYR A 107 7.04 -3.85 3.83
C TYR A 107 6.59 -2.82 4.88
N ILE A 108 7.47 -2.44 5.78
CA ILE A 108 7.17 -1.38 6.77
C ILE A 108 7.66 -0.03 6.25
N GLN A 109 8.90 0.02 5.76
CA GLN A 109 9.51 1.24 5.22
C GLN A 109 9.26 1.42 3.71
N LEU A 110 8.74 0.40 3.04
CA LEU A 110 8.39 0.40 1.62
C LEU A 110 9.55 0.75 0.69
N LYS A 111 10.75 0.29 1.03
CA LYS A 111 11.96 0.51 0.24
C LYS A 111 12.05 -0.44 -0.94
N ASN A 112 12.79 -0.05 -1.97
CA ASN A 112 13.11 -0.93 -3.08
C ASN A 112 14.25 -1.90 -2.69
N TRP A 113 14.42 -2.96 -3.49
CA TRP A 113 15.40 -3.99 -3.20
C TRP A 113 16.84 -3.49 -3.22
N ASP A 114 17.18 -2.55 -4.11
CA ASP A 114 18.53 -2.01 -4.23
C ASP A 114 18.91 -1.20 -2.99
N ASP A 115 18.00 -0.40 -2.45
CA ASP A 115 18.21 0.36 -1.23
C ASP A 115 18.41 -0.55 -0.02
N ILE A 116 17.59 -1.59 0.11
CA ILE A 116 17.71 -2.58 1.18
C ILE A 116 19.08 -3.28 1.10
N ALA A 117 19.48 -3.70 -0.08
CA ALA A 117 20.76 -4.35 -0.30
C ALA A 117 21.93 -3.43 0.09
N ALA A 118 21.87 -2.17 -0.31
CA ALA A 118 22.91 -1.19 0.03
C ALA A 118 23.01 -0.96 1.54
N GLU A 119 21.87 -0.82 2.22
CA GLU A 119 21.84 -0.61 3.68
C GLU A 119 22.41 -1.79 4.47
N LEU A 120 22.16 -3.02 4.01
CA LEU A 120 22.63 -4.22 4.67
C LEU A 120 24.02 -4.67 4.20
N SER A 121 24.59 -3.98 3.21
CA SER A 121 25.84 -4.36 2.56
C SER A 121 25.80 -5.77 1.96
N PHE A 122 24.64 -6.13 1.41
CA PHE A 122 24.42 -7.39 0.69
C PHE A 122 24.26 -7.14 -0.80
N SER A 123 24.51 -8.17 -1.62
CA SER A 123 24.14 -8.09 -3.02
C SER A 123 22.62 -8.15 -3.18
N PRO A 124 22.04 -7.52 -4.21
CA PRO A 124 20.59 -7.62 -4.47
C PRO A 124 20.11 -9.06 -4.62
N LYS A 125 20.89 -9.91 -5.25
CA LYS A 125 20.58 -11.34 -5.41
C LYS A 125 20.50 -12.07 -4.06
N TRP A 126 21.43 -11.77 -3.15
CA TRP A 126 21.42 -12.35 -1.80
C TRP A 126 20.20 -11.89 -0.99
N VAL A 127 19.84 -10.61 -1.09
CA VAL A 127 18.64 -10.05 -0.44
C VAL A 127 17.38 -10.79 -0.90
N LEU A 128 17.23 -11.02 -2.20
CA LEU A 128 16.07 -11.76 -2.74
C LEU A 128 16.03 -13.20 -2.23
N LYS A 129 17.18 -13.85 -2.11
CA LYS A 129 17.28 -15.20 -1.56
C LYS A 129 16.88 -15.23 -0.07
N LEU A 130 17.39 -14.28 0.71
CA LEU A 130 17.01 -14.15 2.13
C LEU A 130 15.54 -13.80 2.29
N HIS A 131 14.99 -12.99 1.39
CA HIS A 131 13.58 -12.66 1.38
C HIS A 131 12.69 -13.90 1.22
N GLY A 132 13.06 -14.80 0.31
CA GLY A 132 12.36 -16.07 0.14
C GLY A 132 12.34 -16.91 1.41
N LYS A 133 13.46 -16.98 2.10
CA LYS A 133 13.55 -17.67 3.41
C LYS A 133 12.75 -16.94 4.49
N ALA A 134 12.80 -15.61 4.49
CA ALA A 134 12.07 -14.79 5.45
C ALA A 134 10.56 -14.98 5.33
N LEU A 135 10.04 -15.12 4.13
CA LEU A 135 8.61 -15.39 3.90
C LEU A 135 8.18 -16.71 4.55
N LEU A 136 8.98 -17.75 4.40
CA LEU A 136 8.69 -19.06 5.02
C LEU A 136 8.72 -18.96 6.53
N GLU A 137 9.76 -18.36 7.10
CA GLU A 137 9.89 -18.19 8.55
C GLU A 137 8.79 -17.29 9.12
N PHE A 138 8.37 -16.28 8.39
CA PHE A 138 7.25 -15.43 8.77
C PHE A 138 5.95 -16.25 8.87
N TYR A 139 5.69 -17.11 7.89
CA TYR A 139 4.52 -17.99 7.96
C TYR A 139 4.61 -18.91 9.16
N LYS A 140 5.74 -19.60 9.35
CA LYS A 140 5.95 -20.53 10.46
C LYS A 140 5.80 -19.89 11.83
N GLY A 141 6.27 -18.66 11.98
CA GLY A 141 6.15 -17.90 13.22
C GLY A 141 4.74 -17.38 13.50
N ASN A 142 3.85 -17.39 12.52
CA ASN A 142 2.50 -16.82 12.60
C ASN A 142 1.42 -17.76 12.05
N GLN A 143 1.60 -19.06 12.18
CA GLN A 143 0.70 -20.08 11.62
C GLN A 143 -0.75 -19.88 12.00
N GLU A 144 -1.03 -19.58 13.26
CA GLU A 144 -2.40 -19.41 13.77
C GLU A 144 -3.12 -18.28 13.01
N PHE A 145 -2.44 -17.19 12.74
CA PHE A 145 -3.00 -16.08 11.97
C PHE A 145 -3.39 -16.52 10.55
N PHE A 146 -2.49 -17.23 9.86
CA PHE A 146 -2.74 -17.68 8.49
C PHE A 146 -3.82 -18.74 8.41
N GLU A 147 -3.90 -19.64 9.37
CA GLU A 147 -4.95 -20.65 9.43
C GLU A 147 -6.34 -20.05 9.64
N LYS A 148 -6.45 -19.05 10.51
CA LYS A 148 -7.69 -18.28 10.72
C LYS A 148 -8.12 -17.56 9.46
N ARG A 149 -7.15 -16.96 8.74
CA ARG A 149 -7.40 -16.25 7.49
C ARG A 149 -7.93 -17.18 6.40
N LEU A 150 -7.37 -18.37 6.27
CA LEU A 150 -7.83 -19.39 5.32
C LEU A 150 -9.27 -19.83 5.60
N LYS A 151 -9.60 -20.06 6.87
CA LYS A 151 -10.97 -20.43 7.28
C LYS A 151 -11.97 -19.33 6.93
N ALA A 152 -11.65 -18.07 7.21
CA ALA A 152 -12.49 -16.92 6.88
C ALA A 152 -12.74 -16.80 5.37
N THR A 153 -11.75 -17.13 4.54
CA THR A 153 -11.89 -17.11 3.07
C THR A 153 -12.77 -18.25 2.55
N CYS A 154 -12.75 -19.40 3.21
CA CYS A 154 -13.58 -20.55 2.84
C CYS A 154 -15.04 -20.41 3.28
N GLU A 155 -15.35 -19.60 4.28
CA GLU A 155 -16.70 -19.34 4.80
C GLU A 155 -17.43 -18.19 4.08
N GLY A 156 -16.74 -17.48 3.23
CA GLY A 156 -17.27 -16.40 2.38
C GLY A 156 -17.52 -16.91 0.97
#